data_3d04472140ba55383e59b22bee5c096f
#
_entry.id   3d04472140ba55383e59b22bee5c096f
#
_cell.length_a   1.000
_cell.length_b   1.000
_cell.length_c   1.000
_cell.angle_alpha   90.00
_cell.angle_beta   90.00
_cell.angle_gamma   90.00
#
_symmetry.space_group_name_H-M   'P 1'
#
loop_
_entity.id
_entity.type
_entity.pdbx_description
1 polymer ?
#
loop_
_entity_poly.entity_id
_entity_poly.type
_entity_poly.pdbx_seq_one_letter_code
_entity_poly.pdbx_strand_id
1 'polypeptide(L)' 'MRVGTRVTWTNRQPAIQHTVTADDGSFGSAQLSAGASFSHVFTTAGTYAYHCSIHPNMTGTVTVTQ' A
#
# COMPACT_ATOMS: atom_id res chain seq x y z
N MET A 1 1.55 -5.47 -12.69
CA MET A 1 3.01 -5.21 -12.69
C MET A 1 3.76 -6.52 -12.60
N ARG A 2 5.03 -6.51 -12.87
CA ARG A 2 5.85 -7.74 -12.84
C ARG A 2 6.50 -7.89 -11.47
N VAL A 3 6.83 -9.13 -11.12
CA VAL A 3 7.62 -9.39 -9.91
C VAL A 3 8.92 -8.57 -9.92
N GLY A 4 9.34 -8.11 -8.76
CA GLY A 4 10.50 -7.22 -8.61
C GLY A 4 10.17 -5.75 -8.76
N THR A 5 8.94 -5.39 -9.10
CA THR A 5 8.51 -3.99 -9.21
C THR A 5 8.36 -3.38 -7.81
N ARG A 6 8.89 -2.17 -7.63
CA ARG A 6 8.65 -1.39 -6.43
C ARG A 6 7.42 -0.54 -6.63
N VAL A 7 6.46 -0.63 -5.71
CA VAL A 7 5.27 0.21 -5.69
C VAL A 7 5.44 1.23 -4.57
N THR A 8 5.17 2.50 -4.87
CA THR A 8 5.27 3.59 -3.90
C THR A 8 3.91 4.24 -3.73
N TRP A 9 3.46 4.36 -2.49
CA TRP A 9 2.25 5.08 -2.11
C TRP A 9 2.65 6.40 -1.47
N THR A 10 1.99 7.49 -1.85
CA THR A 10 2.25 8.81 -1.29
C THR A 10 0.95 9.42 -0.80
N ASN A 11 0.91 9.87 0.46
CA ASN A 11 -0.23 10.57 1.00
C ASN A 11 -0.19 12.03 0.55
N ARG A 12 -1.19 12.44 -0.25
CA ARG A 12 -1.30 13.79 -0.78
C ARG A 12 -2.42 14.60 -0.15
N GLN A 13 -3.07 14.07 0.89
CA GLN A 13 -4.15 14.77 1.59
C GLN A 13 -3.59 15.54 2.78
N PRO A 14 -3.64 16.88 2.79
CA PRO A 14 -3.16 17.66 3.92
C PRO A 14 -4.03 17.39 5.16
N ALA A 15 -3.41 17.34 6.33
CA ALA A 15 -4.04 17.15 7.63
C ALA A 15 -4.79 15.82 7.81
N ILE A 16 -4.63 14.85 6.89
CA ILE A 16 -5.23 13.52 7.00
C ILE A 16 -4.13 12.49 6.91
N GLN A 17 -4.05 11.61 7.90
CA GLN A 17 -3.09 10.51 7.91
C GLN A 17 -3.71 9.25 7.33
N HIS A 18 -2.91 8.45 6.65
CA HIS A 18 -3.31 7.18 6.06
C HIS A 18 -2.28 6.10 6.36
N THR A 19 -2.69 4.85 6.22
CA THR A 19 -1.77 3.72 6.20
C THR A 19 -1.96 2.93 4.92
N VAL A 20 -0.95 2.13 4.57
CA VAL A 20 -1.06 1.10 3.53
C VAL A 20 -0.89 -0.23 4.26
N THR A 21 -1.97 -1.00 4.35
CA THR A 21 -1.98 -2.24 5.12
C THR A 21 -2.55 -3.36 4.26
N ALA A 22 -1.75 -4.39 4.00
CA ALA A 22 -2.23 -5.55 3.26
C ALA A 22 -3.31 -6.28 4.06
N ASP A 23 -4.39 -6.71 3.39
CA ASP A 23 -5.49 -7.42 4.05
C ASP A 23 -5.00 -8.73 4.69
N ASP A 24 -3.99 -9.37 4.08
CA ASP A 24 -3.42 -10.62 4.57
C ASP A 24 -2.21 -10.43 5.51
N GLY A 25 -1.82 -9.19 5.77
CA GLY A 25 -0.68 -8.88 6.63
C GLY A 25 0.69 -9.02 5.97
N SER A 26 0.76 -9.27 4.66
CA SER A 26 2.04 -9.49 3.97
C SER A 26 2.91 -8.24 3.90
N PHE A 27 2.32 -7.05 3.99
CA PHE A 27 3.06 -5.79 4.10
C PHE A 27 2.23 -4.77 4.87
N GLY A 28 2.87 -3.73 5.34
CA GLY A 28 2.16 -2.66 6.03
C GLY A 28 3.06 -1.47 6.30
N SER A 29 2.49 -0.28 6.26
CA SER A 29 3.17 0.96 6.58
C SER A 29 2.80 1.44 7.97
N ALA A 30 3.64 2.34 8.53
CA ALA A 30 3.23 3.20 9.62
C ALA A 30 2.24 4.26 9.10
N GLN A 31 1.72 5.10 9.99
CA GLN A 31 0.86 6.22 9.58
C GLN A 31 1.65 7.18 8.71
N LEU A 32 1.08 7.51 7.55
CA LEU A 32 1.68 8.42 6.59
C LEU A 32 1.04 9.79 6.73
N SER A 33 1.82 10.77 7.16
CA SER A 33 1.42 12.17 7.18
C SER A 33 1.39 12.72 5.76
N ALA A 34 0.86 13.94 5.59
CA ALA A 34 0.85 14.61 4.28
C ALA A 34 2.27 14.66 3.70
N GLY A 35 2.41 14.21 2.46
CA GLY A 35 3.70 14.15 1.76
C GLY A 35 4.56 12.93 2.08
N ALA A 36 4.20 12.12 3.06
CA ALA A 36 4.95 10.90 3.40
C ALA A 36 4.67 9.79 2.39
N SER A 37 5.63 8.90 2.22
CA SER A 37 5.55 7.80 1.25
C SER A 37 5.93 6.47 1.89
N PHE A 38 5.40 5.39 1.30
CA PHE A 38 5.73 4.02 1.66
C PHE A 38 5.97 3.24 0.37
N SER A 39 7.01 2.42 0.35
CA SER A 39 7.33 1.58 -0.80
C SER A 39 7.43 0.12 -0.40
N HIS A 40 7.02 -0.76 -1.32
CA HIS A 40 7.17 -2.20 -1.15
C HIS A 40 7.55 -2.84 -2.48
N VAL A 41 8.49 -3.78 -2.45
CA VAL A 41 8.89 -4.56 -3.63
C VAL A 41 8.17 -5.90 -3.58
N PHE A 42 7.42 -6.21 -4.64
CA PHE A 42 6.67 -7.46 -4.74
C PHE A 42 7.52 -8.51 -5.43
N THR A 43 7.87 -9.56 -4.72
CA THR A 43 8.75 -10.63 -5.23
C THR A 43 8.01 -11.90 -5.58
N THR A 44 6.72 -11.97 -5.31
CA THR A 44 5.88 -13.15 -5.57
C THR A 44 4.65 -12.70 -6.37
N ALA A 45 4.35 -13.43 -7.45
CA ALA A 45 3.16 -13.17 -8.24
C ALA A 45 1.89 -13.43 -7.42
N GLY A 46 0.86 -12.63 -7.64
CA GLY A 46 -0.42 -12.77 -6.96
C GLY A 46 -1.20 -11.47 -6.96
N THR A 47 -2.35 -11.50 -6.31
CA THR A 47 -3.22 -10.33 -6.13
C THR A 47 -3.19 -9.94 -4.65
N TYR A 48 -2.88 -8.68 -4.39
CA TYR A 48 -2.71 -8.16 -3.03
C TYR A 48 -3.72 -7.06 -2.78
N ALA A 49 -4.74 -7.35 -1.99
CA ALA A 49 -5.69 -6.33 -1.53
C ALA A 49 -5.10 -5.60 -0.32
N TYR A 50 -5.35 -4.31 -0.24
CA TYR A 50 -4.89 -3.50 0.89
C TYR A 50 -5.94 -2.47 1.27
N HIS A 51 -5.80 -1.93 2.47
CA HIS A 51 -6.71 -0.94 3.02
C HIS A 51 -5.94 0.06 3.87
N CYS A 52 -6.59 1.18 4.19
CA CYS A 52 -6.12 2.12 5.20
C CYS A 52 -6.72 1.72 6.55
N SER A 53 -5.89 1.44 7.55
CA SER A 53 -6.39 1.01 8.85
C SER A 53 -7.11 2.13 9.63
N ILE A 54 -6.83 3.39 9.29
CA ILE A 54 -7.50 4.55 9.89
C ILE A 54 -8.85 4.81 9.22
N HIS A 55 -8.94 4.57 7.90
CA HIS A 55 -10.15 4.76 7.10
C HIS A 55 -10.44 3.45 6.36
N PRO A 56 -11.12 2.47 7.00
CA PRO A 56 -11.24 1.11 6.47
C PRO A 56 -11.98 1.00 5.14
N ASN A 57 -12.76 2.02 4.75
CA ASN A 57 -13.42 2.04 3.45
C ASN A 57 -12.49 2.50 2.30
N MET A 58 -11.25 2.89 2.59
CA MET A 58 -10.25 3.20 1.56
C MET A 58 -9.48 1.93 1.25
N THR A 59 -9.74 1.36 0.07
CA THR A 59 -9.17 0.08 -0.34
C THR A 59 -8.54 0.18 -1.72
N GLY A 60 -7.66 -0.75 -2.03
CA GLY A 60 -7.05 -0.87 -3.34
C GLY A 60 -6.52 -2.28 -3.55
N THR A 61 -6.03 -2.54 -4.76
CA THR A 61 -5.52 -3.85 -5.14
C THR A 61 -4.28 -3.70 -6.02
N VAL A 62 -3.27 -4.50 -5.74
CA VAL A 62 -2.06 -4.61 -6.57
C VAL A 62 -2.05 -6.01 -7.17
N THR A 63 -1.89 -6.08 -8.50
CA THR A 63 -1.76 -7.35 -9.21
C THR A 63 -0.33 -7.49 -9.70
N VAL A 64 0.32 -8.59 -9.34
CA VAL A 64 1.72 -8.87 -9.68
C VAL A 64 1.77 -10.13 -10.56
N THR A 65 2.42 -10.02 -11.70
CA THR A 65 2.59 -11.11 -12.66
C THR A 65 4.07 -11.49 -12.77
N GLN A 66 4.30 -12.68 -13.27
CA GLN A 66 5.67 -13.14 -13.52
C GLN A 66 6.28 -12.53 -14.78
#